data_89167ad34eebe6ad85fcaf12d2e68a13
#
_entry.id   89167ad34eebe6ad85fcaf12d2e68a13
#
_cell.length_a   1.000
_cell.length_b   1.000
_cell.length_c   1.000
_cell.angle_alpha   90.00
_cell.angle_beta   90.00
_cell.angle_gamma   90.00
#
_symmetry.space_group_name_H-M   'P 1'
#
loop_
_entity.id
_entity.type
_entity.pdbx_description
1 polymer ?
#
loop_
_entity_poly.entity_id
_entity_poly.type
_entity_poly.pdbx_seq_one_letter_code
_entity_poly.pdbx_strand_id
1 'polypeptide(L)'
;QMCIRDSLQAAITRLFPERGAAMEKRKFSWKEVLLLVLVFAVAAGVYLYAKTRPKGAEAVIEQDGEVYRRVVLADLKEPLTLEVNGAVIELDKDGAHFVSSPCPDKICVNKGIIKRAGDSAVCLPQRVSVRIEGGDSEIDSVTG
;
A
#
# COMPACT_ATOMS: atom_id res chain seq x y z
N GLN A 1 38.35 -24.05 42.61
CA GLN A 1 37.20 -23.49 41.82
C GLN A 1 37.65 -22.75 40.57
N MET A 2 38.61 -23.28 39.79
CA MET A 2 39.19 -22.54 38.65
C MET A 2 39.19 -23.32 37.34
N CYS A 3 38.48 -24.45 37.21
CA CYS A 3 38.55 -25.29 36.00
C CYS A 3 37.29 -25.37 35.12
N ILE A 4 36.18 -24.73 35.55
CA ILE A 4 34.94 -24.82 34.77
C ILE A 4 34.79 -23.67 33.75
N ARG A 5 35.47 -22.57 34.00
CA ARG A 5 35.38 -21.35 33.14
C ARG A 5 36.07 -21.51 31.81
N ASP A 6 37.16 -22.25 31.79
CA ASP A 6 37.99 -22.45 30.58
C ASP A 6 37.35 -23.45 29.60
N SER A 7 36.60 -24.43 30.13
CA SER A 7 35.91 -25.42 29.28
C SER A 7 34.73 -24.84 28.55
N LEU A 8 34.00 -23.89 29.15
CA LEU A 8 32.87 -23.20 28.51
C LEU A 8 33.36 -22.22 27.40
N GLN A 9 34.45 -21.52 27.64
CA GLN A 9 35.07 -20.61 26.69
C GLN A 9 35.56 -21.36 25.43
N ALA A 10 36.16 -22.53 25.63
CA ALA A 10 36.62 -23.37 24.51
C ALA A 10 35.45 -23.99 23.70
N ALA A 11 34.33 -24.28 24.33
CA ALA A 11 33.15 -24.80 23.64
C ALA A 11 32.44 -23.72 22.81
N ILE A 12 32.37 -22.49 23.30
CA ILE A 12 31.74 -21.36 22.59
C ILE A 12 32.58 -20.97 21.36
N THR A 13 33.88 -21.00 21.46
CA THR A 13 34.79 -20.68 20.34
C THR A 13 34.70 -21.71 19.19
N ARG A 14 34.30 -22.95 19.50
CA ARG A 14 34.10 -23.99 18.47
C ARG A 14 32.75 -23.90 17.77
N LEU A 15 31.75 -23.36 18.43
CA LEU A 15 30.38 -23.19 17.88
C LEU A 15 30.24 -21.95 16.99
N PHE A 16 31.06 -20.95 17.24
CA PHE A 16 31.16 -19.77 16.40
C PHE A 16 32.59 -19.65 15.87
N PRO A 17 32.91 -20.32 14.73
CA PRO A 17 34.13 -19.99 14.04
C PRO A 17 34.03 -18.51 13.68
N GLU A 18 34.85 -17.70 14.32
CA GLU A 18 35.14 -16.34 13.89
C GLU A 18 35.35 -16.40 12.39
N ARG A 19 34.30 -16.22 11.60
CA ARG A 19 34.49 -15.81 10.21
C ARG A 19 35.08 -14.44 10.30
N GLY A 20 36.37 -14.40 10.56
CA GLY A 20 37.16 -13.25 10.23
C GLY A 20 36.83 -12.95 8.80
N ALA A 21 35.94 -11.96 8.63
CA ALA A 21 35.74 -11.36 7.34
C ALA A 21 37.09 -10.76 6.94
N ALA A 22 37.93 -11.60 6.37
CA ALA A 22 38.94 -11.14 5.46
C ALA A 22 38.13 -10.36 4.42
N MET A 23 38.04 -9.05 4.59
CA MET A 23 37.71 -8.14 3.52
C MET A 23 38.76 -8.32 2.46
N GLU A 24 38.67 -9.45 1.77
CA GLU A 24 39.33 -9.64 0.50
C GLU A 24 38.86 -8.45 -0.34
N LYS A 25 39.78 -7.56 -0.68
CA LYS A 25 39.57 -6.47 -1.63
C LYS A 25 39.17 -7.13 -2.94
N ARG A 26 37.90 -7.56 -3.06
CA ARG A 26 37.33 -7.94 -4.34
C ARG A 26 37.58 -6.76 -5.25
N LYS A 27 38.44 -6.97 -6.21
CA LYS A 27 38.61 -6.07 -7.34
C LYS A 27 37.20 -5.98 -7.96
N PHE A 28 36.50 -4.95 -7.57
CA PHE A 28 35.11 -4.71 -7.98
C PHE A 28 35.14 -4.64 -9.51
N SER A 29 34.66 -5.70 -10.12
CA SER A 29 34.68 -5.81 -11.57
C SER A 29 33.74 -4.77 -12.13
N TRP A 30 34.13 -4.04 -13.15
CA TRP A 30 33.25 -3.08 -13.85
C TRP A 30 31.88 -3.67 -14.18
N LYS A 31 31.83 -4.97 -14.45
CA LYS A 31 30.57 -5.70 -14.70
C LYS A 31 29.65 -5.75 -13.47
N GLU A 32 30.20 -5.88 -12.27
CA GLU A 32 29.43 -5.86 -11.02
C GLU A 32 28.89 -4.46 -10.73
N VAL A 33 29.68 -3.41 -11.02
CA VAL A 33 29.22 -2.02 -10.93
C VAL A 33 28.06 -1.77 -11.90
N LEU A 34 28.20 -2.22 -13.13
CA LEU A 34 27.18 -2.09 -14.16
C LEU A 34 25.87 -2.78 -13.75
N LEU A 35 25.97 -3.98 -13.17
CA LEU A 35 24.81 -4.73 -12.68
C LEU A 35 24.12 -4.01 -11.50
N LEU A 36 24.89 -3.47 -10.56
CA LEU A 36 24.36 -2.66 -9.46
C LEU A 36 23.64 -1.41 -9.96
N VAL A 37 24.24 -0.68 -10.89
CA VAL A 37 23.63 0.52 -11.49
C VAL A 37 22.34 0.16 -12.20
N LEU A 38 22.31 -0.96 -12.93
CA LEU A 38 21.11 -1.42 -13.62
C LEU A 38 19.99 -1.77 -12.62
N VAL A 39 20.32 -2.49 -11.55
CA VAL A 39 19.33 -2.81 -10.49
C VAL A 39 18.78 -1.54 -9.83
N PHE A 40 19.67 -0.58 -9.54
CA PHE A 40 19.27 0.71 -8.99
C PHE A 40 18.38 1.51 -9.96
N ALA A 41 18.72 1.52 -11.23
CA ALA A 41 17.92 2.20 -12.26
C ALA A 41 16.52 1.59 -12.40
N VAL A 42 16.42 0.27 -12.39
CA VAL A 42 15.12 -0.43 -12.41
C VAL A 42 14.32 -0.14 -11.14
N ALA A 43 14.94 -0.23 -9.97
CA ALA A 43 14.28 0.07 -8.70
C ALA A 43 13.78 1.52 -8.63
N ALA A 44 14.61 2.48 -9.08
CA ALA A 44 14.24 3.89 -9.17
C ALA A 44 13.10 4.11 -10.18
N GLY A 45 13.14 3.44 -11.31
CA GLY A 45 12.08 3.49 -12.33
C GLY A 45 10.75 3.00 -11.79
N VAL A 46 10.75 1.85 -11.11
CA VAL A 46 9.54 1.29 -10.46
C VAL A 46 9.03 2.22 -9.36
N TYR A 47 9.94 2.77 -8.56
CA TYR A 47 9.58 3.71 -7.49
C TYR A 47 8.95 4.99 -8.04
N LEU A 48 9.54 5.59 -9.09
CA LEU A 48 8.99 6.77 -9.76
C LEU A 48 7.65 6.46 -10.41
N TYR A 49 7.53 5.33 -11.10
CA TYR A 49 6.26 4.88 -11.69
C TYR A 49 5.16 4.71 -10.63
N ALA A 50 5.48 4.12 -9.49
CA ALA A 50 4.52 3.98 -8.40
C ALA A 50 4.10 5.33 -7.78
N LYS A 51 5.02 6.31 -7.78
CA LYS A 51 4.75 7.66 -7.25
C LYS A 51 3.95 8.54 -8.23
N THR A 52 4.08 8.29 -9.52
CA THR A 52 3.40 9.07 -10.58
C THR A 52 2.02 8.51 -10.96
N ARG A 53 1.50 7.49 -10.23
CA ARG A 53 0.13 7.05 -10.48
C ARG A 53 -0.81 8.23 -10.37
N PRO A 54 -1.66 8.46 -11.37
CA PRO A 54 -2.60 9.57 -11.36
C PRO A 54 -3.49 9.47 -10.12
N LYS A 55 -3.76 10.60 -9.50
CA LYS A 55 -4.81 10.69 -8.47
C LYS A 55 -6.11 10.24 -9.13
N GLY A 56 -6.90 9.46 -8.41
CA GLY A 56 -8.21 9.05 -8.91
C GLY A 56 -9.07 10.28 -9.19
N ALA A 57 -9.79 10.25 -10.29
CA ALA A 57 -10.64 11.36 -10.69
C ALA A 57 -12.08 11.21 -10.20
N GLU A 58 -12.53 9.97 -10.00
CA GLU A 58 -13.91 9.65 -9.63
C GLU A 58 -13.98 8.68 -8.46
N ALA A 59 -14.85 8.96 -7.50
CA ALA A 59 -15.21 8.04 -6.43
C ALA A 59 -16.52 7.34 -6.79
N VAL A 60 -16.48 6.03 -6.86
CA VAL A 60 -17.64 5.17 -7.08
C VAL A 60 -18.05 4.56 -5.75
N ILE A 61 -19.27 4.83 -5.32
CA ILE A 61 -19.87 4.28 -4.11
C ILE A 61 -20.82 3.20 -4.53
N GLU A 62 -20.64 2.00 -4.03
CA GLU A 62 -21.49 0.85 -4.30
C GLU A 62 -22.17 0.41 -3.00
N GLN A 63 -23.43 0.06 -3.12
CA GLN A 63 -24.25 -0.54 -2.06
C GLN A 63 -24.83 -1.84 -2.57
N ASP A 64 -24.68 -2.93 -1.82
CA ASP A 64 -25.17 -4.28 -2.20
C ASP A 64 -24.67 -4.78 -3.57
N GLY A 65 -23.54 -4.24 -4.06
CA GLY A 65 -22.97 -4.57 -5.36
C GLY A 65 -23.51 -3.73 -6.52
N GLU A 66 -24.42 -2.81 -6.26
CA GLU A 66 -24.91 -1.86 -7.23
C GLU A 66 -24.30 -0.47 -7.03
N VAL A 67 -24.06 0.24 -8.13
CA VAL A 67 -23.51 1.60 -8.07
C VAL A 67 -24.57 2.55 -7.50
N TYR A 68 -24.38 2.95 -6.25
CA TYR A 68 -25.25 3.92 -5.58
C TYR A 68 -25.01 5.34 -6.10
N ARG A 69 -23.75 5.76 -6.20
CA ARG A 69 -23.37 7.09 -6.66
C ARG A 69 -21.95 7.15 -7.21
N ARG A 70 -21.76 7.96 -8.25
CA ARG A 70 -20.46 8.35 -8.77
C ARG A 70 -20.24 9.82 -8.49
N VAL A 71 -19.08 10.19 -8.00
CA VAL A 71 -18.74 11.57 -7.65
C VAL A 71 -17.36 11.90 -8.21
N VAL A 72 -17.30 12.91 -9.06
CA VAL A 72 -16.04 13.43 -9.59
C VAL A 72 -15.37 14.25 -8.50
N LEU A 73 -14.25 13.77 -7.98
CA LEU A 73 -13.55 14.41 -6.87
C LEU A 73 -13.01 15.80 -7.21
N ALA A 74 -12.65 16.02 -8.48
CA ALA A 74 -12.14 17.30 -8.94
C ALA A 74 -13.17 18.44 -8.88
N ASP A 75 -14.45 18.12 -8.98
CA ASP A 75 -15.56 19.10 -8.99
C ASP A 75 -16.00 19.48 -7.57
N LEU A 76 -15.58 18.75 -6.56
CA LEU A 76 -15.93 19.04 -5.18
C LEU A 76 -15.24 20.33 -4.71
N LYS A 77 -16.01 21.34 -4.36
CA LYS A 77 -15.52 22.59 -3.74
C LYS A 77 -15.36 22.45 -2.24
N GLU A 78 -16.23 21.65 -1.64
CA GLU A 78 -16.30 21.37 -0.20
C GLU A 78 -16.38 19.85 0.02
N PRO A 79 -15.94 19.34 1.18
CA PRO A 79 -16.10 17.92 1.51
C PRO A 79 -17.57 17.52 1.47
N LEU A 80 -17.86 16.45 0.75
CA LEU A 80 -19.20 15.89 0.63
C LEU A 80 -19.34 14.69 1.55
N THR A 81 -20.20 14.80 2.53
CA THR A 81 -20.53 13.70 3.43
C THR A 81 -21.78 12.98 2.94
N LEU A 82 -21.69 11.66 2.78
CA LEU A 82 -22.78 10.79 2.38
C LEU A 82 -23.00 9.72 3.44
N GLU A 83 -24.24 9.51 3.81
CA GLU A 83 -24.63 8.39 4.66
C GLU A 83 -25.28 7.30 3.81
N VAL A 84 -24.69 6.11 3.84
CA VAL A 84 -25.14 4.95 3.08
C VAL A 84 -25.21 3.76 4.02
N ASN A 85 -26.39 3.22 4.22
CA ASN A 85 -26.65 2.07 5.08
C ASN A 85 -26.04 2.17 6.48
N GLY A 86 -26.10 3.39 7.09
CA GLY A 86 -25.52 3.67 8.40
C GLY A 86 -24.00 3.89 8.42
N ALA A 87 -23.33 3.73 7.30
CA ALA A 87 -21.94 4.12 7.14
C ALA A 87 -21.84 5.56 6.64
N VAL A 88 -20.99 6.36 7.27
CA VAL A 88 -20.74 7.75 6.88
C VAL A 88 -19.45 7.81 6.10
N ILE A 89 -19.54 8.28 4.87
CA ILE A 89 -18.44 8.42 3.92
C ILE A 89 -18.22 9.89 3.64
N GLU A 90 -16.99 10.34 3.74
CA GLU A 90 -16.60 11.69 3.35
C GLU A 90 -15.73 11.62 2.11
N LEU A 91 -16.08 12.45 1.13
CA LEU A 91 -15.36 12.61 -0.13
C LEU A 91 -14.79 14.02 -0.17
N ASP A 92 -13.51 14.11 -0.47
CA ASP A 92 -12.78 15.35 -0.65
C ASP A 92 -11.98 15.32 -1.97
N LYS A 93 -11.45 16.45 -2.39
CA LYS A 93 -10.56 16.56 -3.57
C LYS A 93 -9.37 15.62 -3.52
N ASP A 94 -8.92 15.27 -2.32
CA ASP A 94 -7.79 14.39 -2.10
C ASP A 94 -8.14 12.92 -2.07
N GLY A 95 -9.41 12.56 -1.98
CA GLY A 95 -9.86 11.17 -1.93
C GLY A 95 -11.17 10.95 -1.18
N ALA A 96 -11.38 9.73 -0.75
CA ALA A 96 -12.56 9.32 0.01
C ALA A 96 -12.18 8.51 1.24
N HIS A 97 -12.97 8.57 2.30
CA HIS A 97 -12.78 7.74 3.48
C HIS A 97 -14.07 7.50 4.24
N PHE A 98 -14.09 6.45 5.03
CA PHE A 98 -15.16 6.19 5.98
C PHE A 98 -14.89 6.97 7.26
N VAL A 99 -15.79 7.89 7.61
CA VAL A 99 -15.76 8.64 8.86
C VAL A 99 -16.26 7.77 10.01
N SER A 100 -17.38 7.08 9.78
CA SER A 100 -18.01 6.23 10.77
C SER A 100 -18.69 5.04 10.10
N SER A 101 -18.78 3.94 10.83
CA SER A 101 -19.51 2.76 10.42
C SER A 101 -19.94 1.99 11.66
N PRO A 102 -21.13 1.37 11.68
CA PRO A 102 -21.62 0.55 12.78
C PRO A 102 -20.94 -0.84 12.84
N CYS A 103 -19.99 -1.14 11.95
CA CYS A 103 -19.27 -2.41 11.98
C CYS A 103 -18.37 -2.52 13.22
N PRO A 104 -18.30 -3.70 13.87
CA PRO A 104 -17.55 -3.89 15.11
C PRO A 104 -16.03 -3.70 14.93
N ASP A 105 -15.50 -4.14 13.81
CA ASP A 105 -14.04 -4.14 13.57
C ASP A 105 -13.52 -2.80 13.04
N LYS A 106 -14.40 -1.95 12.52
CA LYS A 106 -14.06 -0.61 11.94
C LYS A 106 -12.90 -0.63 10.95
N ILE A 107 -12.71 -1.74 10.23
CA ILE A 107 -11.62 -1.91 9.25
C ILE A 107 -11.74 -0.87 8.14
N CYS A 108 -12.97 -0.58 7.67
CA CYS A 108 -13.24 0.44 6.68
C CYS A 108 -12.80 1.85 7.15
N VAL A 109 -13.07 2.19 8.40
CA VAL A 109 -12.65 3.47 9.01
C VAL A 109 -11.14 3.51 9.18
N ASN A 110 -10.55 2.42 9.69
CA ASN A 110 -9.11 2.31 9.92
C ASN A 110 -8.28 2.28 8.64
N LYS A 111 -8.89 1.99 7.49
CA LYS A 111 -8.24 2.07 6.17
C LYS A 111 -7.72 3.48 5.90
N GLY A 112 -8.40 4.49 6.44
CA GLY A 112 -8.08 5.89 6.19
C GLY A 112 -8.45 6.35 4.78
N ILE A 113 -7.83 7.44 4.35
CA ILE A 113 -8.16 8.07 3.07
C ILE A 113 -7.59 7.28 1.90
N ILE A 114 -8.46 6.88 0.97
CA ILE A 114 -8.10 6.29 -0.32
C ILE A 114 -8.01 7.41 -1.36
N LYS A 115 -6.90 7.46 -2.12
CA LYS A 115 -6.57 8.61 -2.99
C LYS A 115 -6.24 8.24 -4.41
N ARG A 116 -5.85 6.99 -4.65
CA ARG A 116 -5.30 6.58 -5.94
C ARG A 116 -6.33 5.78 -6.72
N ALA A 117 -6.28 5.91 -8.03
CA ALA A 117 -7.02 5.04 -8.92
C ALA A 117 -6.72 3.56 -8.62
N GLY A 118 -7.76 2.77 -8.43
CA GLY A 118 -7.70 1.38 -8.01
C GLY A 118 -7.71 1.14 -6.49
N ASP A 119 -7.60 2.19 -5.67
CA ASP A 119 -7.80 2.04 -4.23
C ASP A 119 -9.28 1.83 -3.92
N SER A 120 -9.57 0.96 -2.94
CA SER A 120 -10.93 0.70 -2.48
C SER A 120 -10.97 0.51 -0.97
N ALA A 121 -12.07 0.90 -0.36
CA ALA A 121 -12.40 0.61 1.03
C ALA A 121 -13.80 -0.03 1.07
N VAL A 122 -13.92 -1.12 1.81
CA VAL A 122 -15.15 -1.92 1.85
C VAL A 122 -15.60 -2.13 3.29
N CYS A 123 -16.89 -1.92 3.54
CA CYS A 123 -17.55 -2.27 4.77
C CYS A 123 -18.47 -3.47 4.52
N LEU A 124 -18.00 -4.67 4.82
CA LEU A 124 -18.72 -5.91 4.55
C LEU A 124 -20.05 -6.02 5.31
N PRO A 125 -20.13 -5.70 6.62
CA PRO A 125 -21.40 -5.80 7.35
C PRO A 125 -22.47 -4.88 6.80
N GLN A 126 -22.09 -3.73 6.27
CA GLN A 126 -23.03 -2.75 5.68
C GLN A 126 -23.20 -2.92 4.17
N ARG A 127 -22.40 -3.82 3.55
CA ARG A 127 -22.38 -4.05 2.09
C ARG A 127 -22.16 -2.76 1.29
N VAL A 128 -21.29 -1.89 1.83
CA VAL A 128 -20.95 -0.63 1.19
C VAL A 128 -19.48 -0.66 0.80
N SER A 129 -19.19 -0.32 -0.42
CA SER A 129 -17.83 -0.15 -0.92
C SER A 129 -17.64 1.22 -1.54
N VAL A 130 -16.42 1.75 -1.39
CA VAL A 130 -15.97 2.97 -2.05
C VAL A 130 -14.71 2.64 -2.83
N ARG A 131 -14.73 2.93 -4.11
CA ARG A 131 -13.60 2.69 -5.02
C ARG A 131 -13.24 3.99 -5.73
N ILE A 132 -11.96 4.24 -5.89
CA ILE A 132 -11.47 5.37 -6.68
C ILE A 132 -11.11 4.86 -8.07
N GLU A 133 -11.74 5.45 -9.08
CA GLU A 133 -11.47 5.18 -10.49
C GLU A 133 -10.63 6.31 -11.09
N GLY A 134 -9.76 5.98 -12.04
CA GLY A 134 -9.05 6.98 -12.82
C GLY A 134 -10.00 7.61 -13.85
N GLY A 135 -9.82 8.90 -14.15
CA GLY A 135 -10.70 9.65 -15.06
C GLY A 135 -10.74 9.18 -16.52
N ASP A 136 -10.03 8.10 -16.86
CA ASP A 136 -10.01 7.50 -18.20
C ASP A 136 -10.59 6.07 -18.21
N SER A 137 -11.41 5.71 -17.25
CA SER A 137 -12.18 4.47 -17.39
C SER A 137 -13.31 4.68 -18.40
N GLU A 138 -12.92 4.71 -19.66
CA GLU A 138 -13.77 4.30 -20.75
C GLU A 138 -14.26 2.89 -20.42
N ILE A 139 -15.51 2.82 -20.04
CA ILE A 139 -16.18 1.61 -19.57
C ILE A 139 -16.15 0.65 -20.75
N ASP A 140 -15.29 -0.36 -20.70
CA ASP A 140 -15.56 -1.58 -21.42
C ASP A 140 -16.88 -2.14 -20.85
N SER A 141 -17.98 -1.70 -21.43
CA SER A 141 -19.28 -2.35 -21.29
C SER A 141 -19.12 -3.74 -21.89
N VAL A 142 -18.76 -4.69 -21.05
CA VAL A 142 -18.87 -6.10 -21.39
C VAL A 142 -20.37 -6.38 -21.48
N THR A 143 -20.88 -6.26 -22.71
CA THR A 143 -22.15 -6.86 -23.09
C THR A 143 -21.96 -8.36 -23.06
N GLY A 144 -22.48 -9.00 -21.99
CA GLY A 144 -22.75 -10.42 -21.94
C GLY A 144 -24.14 -10.73 -22.43
#